data_2f094e693f847dc66b4ec1c426ecd919
#
_entry.id   2f094e693f847dc66b4ec1c426ecd919
#
_cell.length_a   1.000
_cell.length_b   1.000
_cell.length_c   1.000
_cell.angle_alpha   90.00
_cell.angle_beta   90.00
_cell.angle_gamma   90.00
#
_symmetry.space_group_name_H-M   'P 1'
#
loop_
_entity.id
_entity.type
_entity.pdbx_description
1 polymer ?
#
loop_
_entity_poly.entity_id
_entity_poly.type
_entity_poly.pdbx_seq_one_letter_code
_entity_poly.pdbx_strand_id
1 'polypeptide(L)'
;MKTLTVTDLHFSYQEKSILAKMDFSLPAGQLIGIVGPNGSGKSTLLKLLARQLTPASGEIRLHQRPLGQYGHKELARTLAYLPQRPHLPAGIRVEQLVRYGRYPHQSWLQQWSEEDNRLVQEAREQMQLDSIWQQPAASLSGGQAQRVWLAMILAQNSPLILLDEPTSALDIGHQADVLEAIHRMTQTGKTVVMVIHDLAAAGRYCDQLLALAEGTLKAMGPVHEVIQAPLIEQLYGTPVDILRAPGDGAPIIVPRRIQTKNT
;
A
#
# COMPACT_ATOMS: atom_id res chain seq x y z
N MET A 1 -3.38 -18.42 5.62
CA MET A 1 -4.76 -18.24 5.09
C MET A 1 -4.70 -17.18 3.99
N LYS A 2 -5.51 -17.27 2.91
CA LYS A 2 -5.53 -16.27 1.83
C LYS A 2 -6.52 -15.17 2.19
N THR A 3 -6.07 -13.90 2.15
CA THR A 3 -6.94 -12.74 2.40
C THR A 3 -7.67 -12.30 1.14
N LEU A 4 -6.96 -12.28 0.00
CA LEU A 4 -7.49 -11.83 -1.29
C LEU A 4 -7.00 -12.75 -2.39
N THR A 5 -7.88 -13.07 -3.35
CA THR A 5 -7.56 -13.87 -4.54
C THR A 5 -8.02 -13.13 -5.78
N VAL A 6 -7.16 -13.13 -6.79
CA VAL A 6 -7.40 -12.54 -8.11
C VAL A 6 -7.31 -13.67 -9.12
N THR A 7 -8.31 -13.76 -10.01
CA THR A 7 -8.38 -14.80 -11.05
C THR A 7 -8.70 -14.20 -12.40
N ASP A 8 -7.85 -14.46 -13.38
CA ASP A 8 -7.97 -14.03 -14.80
C ASP A 8 -8.35 -12.54 -14.94
N LEU A 9 -7.74 -11.68 -14.13
CA LEU A 9 -8.08 -10.27 -14.05
C LEU A 9 -7.55 -9.51 -15.27
N HIS A 10 -8.47 -8.81 -15.96
CA HIS A 10 -8.16 -7.91 -17.07
C HIS A 10 -8.74 -6.53 -16.80
N PHE A 11 -8.02 -5.50 -17.22
CA PHE A 11 -8.50 -4.13 -17.16
C PHE A 11 -7.95 -3.28 -18.30
N SER A 12 -8.81 -2.45 -18.88
CA SER A 12 -8.47 -1.48 -19.92
C SER A 12 -9.07 -0.12 -19.59
N TYR A 13 -8.34 0.96 -19.90
CA TYR A 13 -8.93 2.29 -20.02
C TYR A 13 -9.29 2.50 -21.49
N GLN A 14 -10.59 2.61 -21.78
CA GLN A 14 -11.08 2.63 -23.17
C GLN A 14 -10.52 1.42 -23.94
N GLU A 15 -9.78 1.65 -25.03
CA GLU A 15 -9.17 0.60 -25.85
C GLU A 15 -7.77 0.18 -25.39
N LYS A 16 -7.14 0.92 -24.47
CA LYS A 16 -5.79 0.63 -24.00
C LYS A 16 -5.81 -0.39 -22.87
N SER A 17 -5.30 -1.60 -23.14
CA SER A 17 -5.09 -2.62 -22.12
C SER A 17 -4.02 -2.14 -21.12
N ILE A 18 -4.35 -2.23 -19.83
CA ILE A 18 -3.46 -1.84 -18.72
C ILE A 18 -3.04 -3.06 -17.92
N LEU A 19 -3.96 -3.98 -17.66
CA LEU A 19 -3.68 -5.25 -16.99
C LEU A 19 -4.23 -6.41 -17.81
N ALA A 20 -3.43 -7.44 -17.96
CA ALA A 20 -3.78 -8.61 -18.73
C ALA A 20 -3.46 -9.90 -17.96
N LYS A 21 -4.49 -10.75 -17.80
CA LYS A 21 -4.39 -12.11 -17.25
C LYS A 21 -3.59 -12.17 -15.93
N MET A 22 -4.12 -11.52 -14.90
CA MET A 22 -3.49 -11.56 -13.57
C MET A 22 -4.13 -12.63 -12.70
N ASP A 23 -3.31 -13.55 -12.24
CA ASP A 23 -3.68 -14.63 -11.33
C ASP A 23 -2.73 -14.64 -10.12
N PHE A 24 -3.24 -14.36 -8.92
CA PHE A 24 -2.46 -14.43 -7.69
C PHE A 24 -3.34 -14.49 -6.44
N SER A 25 -2.70 -14.78 -5.30
CA SER A 25 -3.37 -14.76 -4.00
C SER A 25 -2.48 -14.09 -2.96
N LEU A 26 -3.06 -13.19 -2.16
CA LEU A 26 -2.36 -12.50 -1.10
C LEU A 26 -2.54 -13.26 0.23
N PRO A 27 -1.44 -13.59 0.93
CA PRO A 27 -1.50 -14.18 2.27
C PRO A 27 -2.00 -13.16 3.29
N ALA A 28 -2.51 -13.67 4.44
CA ALA A 28 -2.92 -12.84 5.56
C ALA A 28 -1.73 -12.47 6.46
N GLY A 29 -1.80 -11.30 7.10
CA GLY A 29 -0.87 -10.89 8.16
C GLY A 29 0.53 -10.55 7.67
N GLN A 30 0.68 -10.16 6.40
CA GLN A 30 1.98 -9.84 5.78
C GLN A 30 1.98 -8.45 5.15
N LEU A 31 3.18 -7.88 5.02
CA LEU A 31 3.44 -6.69 4.21
C LEU A 31 3.86 -7.10 2.80
N ILE A 32 3.02 -6.78 1.82
CA ILE A 32 3.22 -7.13 0.42
C ILE A 32 3.52 -5.87 -0.39
N GLY A 33 4.70 -5.81 -0.99
CA GLY A 33 5.10 -4.72 -1.87
C GLY A 33 4.72 -5.00 -3.33
N ILE A 34 4.07 -4.05 -4.00
CA ILE A 34 3.86 -4.08 -5.44
C ILE A 34 4.98 -3.25 -6.08
N VAL A 35 5.85 -3.90 -6.84
CA VAL A 35 7.04 -3.30 -7.48
C VAL A 35 6.99 -3.42 -9.00
N GLY A 36 7.77 -2.61 -9.70
CA GLY A 36 7.87 -2.61 -11.16
C GLY A 36 8.03 -1.22 -11.74
N PRO A 37 8.37 -1.08 -13.04
CA PRO A 37 8.60 0.19 -13.70
C PRO A 37 7.34 1.08 -13.72
N ASN A 38 7.55 2.37 -14.02
CA ASN A 38 6.44 3.31 -14.21
C ASN A 38 5.57 2.86 -15.39
N GLY A 39 4.26 2.98 -15.24
CA GLY A 39 3.30 2.53 -16.26
C GLY A 39 3.04 1.03 -16.30
N SER A 40 3.60 0.21 -15.39
CA SER A 40 3.36 -1.24 -15.35
C SER A 40 1.97 -1.66 -14.84
N GLY A 41 1.15 -0.71 -14.37
CA GLY A 41 -0.21 -0.98 -13.90
C GLY A 41 -0.37 -1.11 -12.37
N LYS A 42 0.66 -0.84 -11.56
CA LYS A 42 0.64 -1.00 -10.09
C LYS A 42 -0.54 -0.28 -9.40
N SER A 43 -0.65 1.03 -9.60
CA SER A 43 -1.75 1.82 -8.99
C SER A 43 -3.11 1.44 -9.56
N THR A 44 -3.18 1.00 -10.84
CA THR A 44 -4.42 0.48 -11.44
C THR A 44 -4.83 -0.82 -10.76
N LEU A 45 -3.88 -1.75 -10.56
CA LEU A 45 -4.14 -2.98 -9.81
C LEU A 45 -4.65 -2.65 -8.40
N LEU A 46 -3.95 -1.77 -7.68
CA LEU A 46 -4.34 -1.40 -6.32
C LEU A 46 -5.75 -0.79 -6.27
N LYS A 47 -6.12 0.05 -7.25
CA LYS A 47 -7.48 0.63 -7.37
C LYS A 47 -8.55 -0.44 -7.65
N LEU A 48 -8.24 -1.47 -8.43
CA LEU A 48 -9.13 -2.62 -8.64
C LEU A 48 -9.33 -3.42 -7.36
N LEU A 49 -8.24 -3.69 -6.62
CA LEU A 49 -8.30 -4.35 -5.32
C LEU A 49 -9.09 -3.53 -4.30
N ALA A 50 -9.03 -2.20 -4.38
CA ALA A 50 -9.81 -1.26 -3.55
C ALA A 50 -11.27 -1.07 -4.03
N ARG A 51 -11.70 -1.73 -5.13
CA ARG A 51 -13.00 -1.51 -5.77
C ARG A 51 -13.25 -0.04 -6.18
N GLN A 52 -12.17 0.72 -6.46
CA GLN A 52 -12.27 2.04 -7.07
C GLN A 52 -12.46 1.96 -8.60
N LEU A 53 -12.11 0.83 -9.17
CA LEU A 53 -12.31 0.48 -10.58
C LEU A 53 -13.01 -0.88 -10.66
N THR A 54 -13.74 -1.09 -11.77
CA THR A 54 -14.38 -2.37 -12.08
C THR A 54 -13.54 -3.10 -13.11
N PRO A 55 -13.17 -4.37 -12.93
CA PRO A 55 -12.45 -5.13 -13.92
C PRO A 55 -13.24 -5.29 -15.22
N ALA A 56 -12.55 -5.37 -16.36
CA ALA A 56 -13.16 -5.68 -17.66
C ALA A 56 -13.57 -7.17 -17.74
N SER A 57 -12.76 -8.04 -17.15
CA SER A 57 -13.06 -9.47 -16.95
C SER A 57 -12.25 -10.02 -15.78
N GLY A 58 -12.55 -11.26 -15.39
CA GLY A 58 -11.93 -11.91 -14.23
C GLY A 58 -12.63 -11.56 -12.92
N GLU A 59 -12.09 -12.03 -11.81
CA GLU A 59 -12.71 -11.91 -10.50
C GLU A 59 -11.70 -11.56 -9.41
N ILE A 60 -12.14 -10.71 -8.47
CA ILE A 60 -11.44 -10.42 -7.22
C ILE A 60 -12.31 -10.90 -6.07
N ARG A 61 -11.75 -11.76 -5.21
CA ARG A 61 -12.40 -12.28 -4.01
C ARG A 61 -11.67 -11.83 -2.77
N LEU A 62 -12.41 -11.29 -1.82
CA LEU A 62 -11.94 -10.95 -0.47
C LEU A 62 -12.56 -11.96 0.50
N HIS A 63 -11.72 -12.68 1.27
CA HIS A 63 -12.17 -13.79 2.13
C HIS A 63 -13.13 -14.77 1.42
N GLN A 64 -12.76 -15.20 0.19
CA GLN A 64 -13.50 -16.12 -0.68
C GLN A 64 -14.83 -15.58 -1.24
N ARG A 65 -15.28 -14.40 -0.84
CA ARG A 65 -16.48 -13.74 -1.36
C ARG A 65 -16.10 -12.74 -2.48
N PRO A 66 -16.84 -12.71 -3.60
CA PRO A 66 -16.61 -11.72 -4.66
C PRO A 66 -16.65 -10.28 -4.13
N LEU A 67 -15.65 -9.48 -4.50
CA LEU A 67 -15.49 -8.10 -3.98
C LEU A 67 -16.70 -7.21 -4.31
N GLY A 68 -17.36 -7.45 -5.45
CA GLY A 68 -18.55 -6.72 -5.86
C GLY A 68 -19.79 -6.97 -4.97
N GLN A 69 -19.82 -8.05 -4.20
CA GLN A 69 -20.95 -8.41 -3.33
C GLN A 69 -20.92 -7.74 -1.96
N TYR A 70 -19.83 -7.03 -1.61
CA TYR A 70 -19.76 -6.30 -0.35
C TYR A 70 -20.56 -5.00 -0.43
N GLY A 71 -21.35 -4.70 0.57
CA GLY A 71 -21.93 -3.37 0.77
C GLY A 71 -20.82 -2.32 1.05
N HIS A 72 -21.07 -1.04 0.78
CA HIS A 72 -20.03 0.00 0.93
C HIS A 72 -19.45 0.07 2.36
N LYS A 73 -20.30 0.10 3.39
CA LYS A 73 -19.84 0.14 4.79
C LYS A 73 -19.17 -1.17 5.21
N GLU A 74 -19.70 -2.31 4.76
CA GLU A 74 -19.12 -3.62 5.03
C GLU A 74 -17.69 -3.72 4.43
N LEU A 75 -17.53 -3.31 3.18
CA LEU A 75 -16.22 -3.26 2.55
C LEU A 75 -15.27 -2.36 3.32
N ALA A 76 -15.70 -1.15 3.69
CA ALA A 76 -14.86 -0.21 4.43
C ALA A 76 -14.47 -0.69 5.84
N ARG A 77 -15.24 -1.61 6.46
CA ARG A 77 -14.83 -2.30 7.70
C ARG A 77 -13.79 -3.39 7.46
N THR A 78 -13.70 -3.90 6.24
CA THR A 78 -12.83 -5.03 5.88
C THR A 78 -11.57 -4.57 5.15
N LEU A 79 -11.65 -3.49 4.39
CA LEU A 79 -10.59 -2.96 3.55
C LEU A 79 -10.49 -1.43 3.70
N ALA A 80 -9.29 -0.95 4.01
CA ALA A 80 -8.94 0.47 3.98
C ALA A 80 -8.05 0.76 2.75
N TYR A 81 -8.25 1.93 2.13
CA TYR A 81 -7.47 2.35 0.96
C TYR A 81 -6.97 3.79 1.12
N LEU A 82 -5.67 4.00 0.95
CA LEU A 82 -5.04 5.30 0.89
C LEU A 82 -4.51 5.55 -0.52
N PRO A 83 -5.05 6.52 -1.27
CA PRO A 83 -4.53 6.89 -2.59
C PRO A 83 -3.21 7.66 -2.48
N GLN A 84 -2.45 7.74 -3.58
CA GLN A 84 -1.14 8.39 -3.66
C GLN A 84 -1.17 9.88 -3.23
N ARG A 85 -2.22 10.60 -3.58
CA ARG A 85 -2.39 12.03 -3.27
C ARG A 85 -3.76 12.32 -2.68
N PRO A 86 -3.99 11.99 -1.42
CA PRO A 86 -5.24 12.34 -0.77
C PRO A 86 -5.26 13.86 -0.51
N HIS A 87 -6.38 14.51 -0.85
CA HIS A 87 -6.56 15.93 -0.57
C HIS A 87 -6.96 16.14 0.88
N LEU A 88 -6.24 17.03 1.58
CA LEU A 88 -6.63 17.46 2.92
C LEU A 88 -7.85 18.38 2.82
N PRO A 89 -8.96 18.05 3.50
CA PRO A 89 -10.14 18.90 3.49
C PRO A 89 -9.85 20.23 4.20
N ALA A 90 -10.33 21.34 3.63
CA ALA A 90 -10.25 22.64 4.28
C ALA A 90 -11.22 22.70 5.49
N GLY A 91 -10.85 23.46 6.52
CA GLY A 91 -11.73 23.76 7.65
C GLY A 91 -11.84 22.66 8.71
N ILE A 92 -11.08 21.56 8.61
CA ILE A 92 -11.04 20.51 9.64
C ILE A 92 -9.68 20.44 10.33
N ARG A 93 -9.68 19.97 11.58
CA ARG A 93 -8.48 19.71 12.35
C ARG A 93 -7.99 18.27 12.16
N VAL A 94 -6.72 18.03 12.52
CA VAL A 94 -6.12 16.69 12.49
C VAL A 94 -6.97 15.67 13.26
N GLU A 95 -7.40 16.00 14.48
CA GLU A 95 -8.29 15.16 15.28
C GLU A 95 -9.53 14.71 14.51
N GLN A 96 -10.20 15.64 13.86
CA GLN A 96 -11.43 15.35 13.10
C GLN A 96 -11.14 14.43 11.91
N LEU A 97 -10.01 14.65 11.20
CA LEU A 97 -9.64 13.81 10.08
C LEU A 97 -9.37 12.37 10.52
N VAL A 98 -8.63 12.17 11.63
CA VAL A 98 -8.37 10.81 12.16
C VAL A 98 -9.67 10.15 12.60
N ARG A 99 -10.57 10.89 13.25
CA ARG A 99 -11.89 10.38 13.66
C ARG A 99 -12.75 9.92 12.48
N TYR A 100 -12.61 10.50 11.28
CA TYR A 100 -13.32 10.01 10.08
C TYR A 100 -13.00 8.56 9.72
N GLY A 101 -11.85 8.04 10.13
CA GLY A 101 -11.54 6.62 10.02
C GLY A 101 -12.60 5.71 10.66
N ARG A 102 -13.30 6.19 11.69
CA ARG A 102 -14.36 5.44 12.37
C ARG A 102 -15.72 5.47 11.69
N TYR A 103 -15.90 6.32 10.66
CA TYR A 103 -17.19 6.48 9.95
C TYR A 103 -17.83 5.15 9.49
N PRO A 104 -17.10 4.16 8.94
CA PRO A 104 -17.70 2.88 8.55
C PRO A 104 -18.35 2.11 9.69
N HIS A 105 -17.90 2.30 10.93
CA HIS A 105 -18.37 1.61 12.12
C HIS A 105 -19.58 2.28 12.79
N GLN A 106 -19.84 3.54 12.45
CA GLN A 106 -20.97 4.28 12.99
C GLN A 106 -22.28 3.89 12.31
N SER A 107 -23.36 3.85 13.09
CA SER A 107 -24.73 3.68 12.59
C SER A 107 -25.58 4.87 13.01
N TRP A 108 -26.78 5.03 12.43
CA TRP A 108 -27.68 6.10 12.81
C TRP A 108 -28.08 6.09 14.30
N LEU A 109 -28.11 4.90 14.91
CA LEU A 109 -28.47 4.73 16.33
C LEU A 109 -27.26 4.57 17.25
N GLN A 110 -26.09 4.31 16.71
CA GLN A 110 -24.88 4.07 17.50
C GLN A 110 -24.06 5.34 17.59
N GLN A 111 -24.10 5.97 18.74
CA GLN A 111 -23.20 7.09 19.07
C GLN A 111 -21.74 6.63 19.12
N TRP A 112 -20.84 7.57 19.18
CA TRP A 112 -19.42 7.36 19.37
C TRP A 112 -19.13 6.49 20.59
N SER A 113 -18.41 5.38 20.40
CA SER A 113 -18.16 4.38 21.44
C SER A 113 -16.81 4.60 22.13
N GLU A 114 -16.61 3.95 23.29
CA GLU A 114 -15.31 3.88 23.96
C GLU A 114 -14.25 3.21 23.08
N GLU A 115 -14.63 2.18 22.31
CA GLU A 115 -13.77 1.53 21.35
C GLU A 115 -13.32 2.49 20.23
N ASP A 116 -14.19 3.37 19.76
CA ASP A 116 -13.82 4.40 18.77
C ASP A 116 -12.79 5.38 19.37
N ASN A 117 -12.97 5.79 20.63
CA ASN A 117 -11.99 6.64 21.32
C ASN A 117 -10.64 5.94 21.48
N ARG A 118 -10.64 4.67 21.88
CA ARG A 118 -9.44 3.85 22.05
C ARG A 118 -8.66 3.75 20.74
N LEU A 119 -9.31 3.37 19.63
CA LEU A 119 -8.67 3.20 18.33
C LEU A 119 -8.13 4.52 17.76
N VAL A 120 -8.84 5.64 17.97
CA VAL A 120 -8.35 6.97 17.57
C VAL A 120 -7.15 7.38 18.40
N GLN A 121 -7.16 7.12 19.71
CA GLN A 121 -6.04 7.42 20.59
C GLN A 121 -4.81 6.58 20.25
N GLU A 122 -4.98 5.28 20.02
CA GLU A 122 -3.90 4.39 19.57
C GLU A 122 -3.30 4.86 18.24
N ALA A 123 -4.13 5.26 17.28
CA ALA A 123 -3.67 5.79 16.00
C ALA A 123 -2.90 7.10 16.15
N ARG A 124 -3.36 8.01 17.05
CA ARG A 124 -2.69 9.26 17.40
C ARG A 124 -1.29 9.01 17.97
N GLU A 125 -1.17 8.08 18.93
CA GLU A 125 0.09 7.72 19.58
C GLU A 125 1.06 7.06 18.62
N GLN A 126 0.61 6.05 17.86
CA GLN A 126 1.44 5.34 16.90
C GLN A 126 2.00 6.25 15.81
N MET A 127 1.24 7.25 15.38
CA MET A 127 1.66 8.22 14.36
C MET A 127 2.28 9.50 14.95
N GLN A 128 2.45 9.59 16.29
CA GLN A 128 3.08 10.70 16.99
C GLN A 128 2.46 12.05 16.63
N LEU A 129 1.12 12.16 16.76
CA LEU A 129 0.37 13.34 16.32
C LEU A 129 0.10 14.36 17.43
N ASP A 130 0.63 14.18 18.66
CA ASP A 130 0.32 15.02 19.81
C ASP A 130 0.54 16.51 19.56
N SER A 131 1.69 16.87 18.99
CA SER A 131 2.07 18.26 18.73
C SER A 131 1.22 18.97 17.67
N ILE A 132 0.53 18.21 16.81
CA ILE A 132 -0.28 18.73 15.71
C ILE A 132 -1.77 18.42 15.83
N TRP A 133 -2.19 17.73 16.90
CA TRP A 133 -3.53 17.16 17.04
C TRP A 133 -4.67 18.17 16.85
N GLN A 134 -4.50 19.39 17.35
CA GLN A 134 -5.48 20.47 17.25
C GLN A 134 -5.23 21.42 16.07
N GLN A 135 -4.19 21.19 15.27
CA GLN A 135 -3.88 22.06 14.14
C GLN A 135 -4.87 21.85 12.97
N PRO A 136 -5.09 22.89 12.15
CA PRO A 136 -5.81 22.75 10.90
C PRO A 136 -5.09 21.77 9.98
N ALA A 137 -5.81 20.79 9.41
CA ALA A 137 -5.20 19.80 8.52
C ALA A 137 -4.52 20.43 7.29
N ALA A 138 -5.05 21.54 6.80
CA ALA A 138 -4.51 22.27 5.65
C ALA A 138 -3.14 22.95 5.91
N SER A 139 -2.71 23.10 7.20
CA SER A 139 -1.42 23.74 7.55
C SER A 139 -0.26 22.75 7.67
N LEU A 140 -0.48 21.47 7.46
CA LEU A 140 0.50 20.42 7.67
C LEU A 140 1.56 20.38 6.56
N SER A 141 2.81 20.05 6.96
CA SER A 141 3.83 19.63 5.99
C SER A 141 3.45 18.29 5.32
N GLY A 142 4.11 17.95 4.19
CA GLY A 142 3.84 16.69 3.49
C GLY A 142 3.99 15.45 4.37
N GLY A 143 5.06 15.39 5.17
CA GLY A 143 5.29 14.26 6.09
C GLY A 143 4.27 14.21 7.24
N GLN A 144 3.88 15.37 7.78
CA GLN A 144 2.82 15.42 8.78
C GLN A 144 1.47 14.97 8.22
N ALA A 145 1.11 15.45 7.03
CA ALA A 145 -0.10 15.07 6.33
C ALA A 145 -0.15 13.55 6.09
N GLN A 146 0.97 12.96 5.67
CA GLN A 146 1.07 11.51 5.45
C GLN A 146 0.84 10.70 6.73
N ARG A 147 1.44 11.12 7.85
CA ARG A 147 1.21 10.47 9.16
C ARG A 147 -0.26 10.58 9.61
N VAL A 148 -0.90 11.72 9.36
CA VAL A 148 -2.31 11.92 9.70
C VAL A 148 -3.22 11.01 8.86
N TRP A 149 -2.95 10.86 7.57
CA TRP A 149 -3.69 9.92 6.71
C TRP A 149 -3.51 8.47 7.16
N LEU A 150 -2.30 8.08 7.52
CA LEU A 150 -2.03 6.74 8.08
C LEU A 150 -2.74 6.54 9.43
N ALA A 151 -2.79 7.56 10.27
CA ALA A 151 -3.57 7.50 11.52
C ALA A 151 -5.07 7.29 11.26
N MET A 152 -5.64 7.96 10.25
CA MET A 152 -7.02 7.74 9.84
C MET A 152 -7.26 6.30 9.37
N ILE A 153 -6.34 5.73 8.57
CA ILE A 153 -6.39 4.33 8.13
C ILE A 153 -6.26 3.36 9.31
N LEU A 154 -5.39 3.65 10.28
CA LEU A 154 -5.28 2.85 11.50
C LEU A 154 -6.55 2.90 12.34
N ALA A 155 -7.10 4.10 12.54
CA ALA A 155 -8.36 4.27 13.27
C ALA A 155 -9.52 3.52 12.61
N GLN A 156 -9.54 3.38 11.28
CA GLN A 156 -10.54 2.58 10.56
C GLN A 156 -10.52 1.11 11.00
N ASN A 157 -9.37 0.60 11.42
CA ASN A 157 -9.16 -0.74 11.96
C ASN A 157 -9.59 -1.88 11.02
N SER A 158 -9.39 -1.71 9.73
CA SER A 158 -9.66 -2.75 8.72
C SER A 158 -8.54 -3.81 8.70
N PRO A 159 -8.86 -5.11 8.53
CA PRO A 159 -7.85 -6.17 8.47
C PRO A 159 -6.99 -6.16 7.20
N LEU A 160 -7.48 -5.58 6.09
CA LEU A 160 -6.72 -5.36 4.86
C LEU A 160 -6.53 -3.87 4.61
N ILE A 161 -5.27 -3.46 4.38
CA ILE A 161 -4.90 -2.07 4.12
C ILE A 161 -4.19 -2.01 2.77
N LEU A 162 -4.64 -1.12 1.90
CA LEU A 162 -4.06 -0.87 0.58
C LEU A 162 -3.49 0.56 0.54
N LEU A 163 -2.21 0.72 0.22
CA LEU A 163 -1.49 1.99 0.23
C LEU A 163 -0.85 2.26 -1.14
N ASP A 164 -1.23 3.35 -1.78
CA ASP A 164 -0.67 3.74 -3.08
C ASP A 164 0.47 4.75 -2.87
N GLU A 165 1.72 4.29 -2.94
CA GLU A 165 2.96 5.05 -2.75
C GLU A 165 2.98 5.89 -1.46
N PRO A 166 2.84 5.27 -0.28
CA PRO A 166 2.71 6.00 0.99
C PRO A 166 3.94 6.80 1.41
N THR A 167 5.08 6.62 0.74
CA THR A 167 6.34 7.32 1.04
C THR A 167 6.78 8.28 -0.07
N SER A 168 5.97 8.46 -1.12
CA SER A 168 6.30 9.38 -2.19
C SER A 168 6.41 10.82 -1.69
N ALA A 169 7.43 11.54 -2.13
CA ALA A 169 7.72 12.93 -1.74
C ALA A 169 8.12 13.16 -0.26
N LEU A 170 8.52 12.12 0.47
CA LEU A 170 9.12 12.22 1.81
C LEU A 170 10.65 12.15 1.71
N ASP A 171 11.34 12.83 2.61
CA ASP A 171 12.77 12.62 2.82
C ASP A 171 13.07 11.27 3.47
N ILE A 172 14.35 10.86 3.47
CA ILE A 172 14.79 9.54 3.94
C ILE A 172 14.35 9.26 5.38
N GLY A 173 14.43 10.27 6.29
CA GLY A 173 14.04 10.09 7.68
C GLY A 173 12.56 9.81 7.83
N HIS A 174 11.73 10.65 7.23
CA HIS A 174 10.28 10.49 7.24
C HIS A 174 9.81 9.23 6.50
N GLN A 175 10.52 8.80 5.42
CA GLN A 175 10.23 7.52 4.75
C GLN A 175 10.43 6.33 5.70
N ALA A 176 11.55 6.32 6.44
CA ALA A 176 11.85 5.24 7.38
C ALA A 176 10.78 5.16 8.49
N ASP A 177 10.39 6.31 9.06
CA ASP A 177 9.34 6.38 10.10
C ASP A 177 8.00 5.83 9.61
N VAL A 178 7.61 6.20 8.39
CA VAL A 178 6.36 5.74 7.76
C VAL A 178 6.40 4.24 7.48
N LEU A 179 7.50 3.73 6.91
CA LEU A 179 7.64 2.30 6.60
C LEU A 179 7.66 1.45 7.87
N GLU A 180 8.33 1.92 8.91
CA GLU A 180 8.34 1.27 10.22
C GLU A 180 6.93 1.24 10.85
N ALA A 181 6.18 2.33 10.73
CA ALA A 181 4.80 2.37 11.20
C ALA A 181 3.91 1.39 10.41
N ILE A 182 4.07 1.31 9.08
CA ILE A 182 3.35 0.36 8.22
C ILE A 182 3.73 -1.09 8.58
N HIS A 183 5.02 -1.37 8.79
CA HIS A 183 5.48 -2.70 9.19
C HIS A 183 4.86 -3.12 10.54
N ARG A 184 4.81 -2.23 11.53
CA ARG A 184 4.14 -2.48 12.82
C ARG A 184 2.66 -2.83 12.68
N MET A 185 1.95 -2.35 11.65
CA MET A 185 0.56 -2.74 11.41
C MET A 185 0.43 -4.25 11.14
N THR A 186 1.38 -4.86 10.44
CA THR A 186 1.33 -6.32 10.17
C THR A 186 1.57 -7.14 11.43
N GLN A 187 2.37 -6.64 12.38
CA GLN A 187 2.59 -7.30 13.67
C GLN A 187 1.32 -7.38 14.52
N THR A 188 0.31 -6.54 14.24
CA THR A 188 -1.02 -6.65 14.85
C THR A 188 -1.98 -7.57 14.07
N GLY A 189 -1.46 -8.35 13.12
CA GLY A 189 -2.23 -9.30 12.30
C GLY A 189 -2.91 -8.70 11.07
N LYS A 190 -2.69 -7.42 10.77
CA LYS A 190 -3.23 -6.78 9.56
C LYS A 190 -2.43 -7.20 8.32
N THR A 191 -3.11 -7.31 7.19
CA THR A 191 -2.47 -7.48 5.89
C THR A 191 -2.31 -6.11 5.25
N VAL A 192 -1.10 -5.77 4.82
CA VAL A 192 -0.85 -4.51 4.12
C VAL A 192 -0.33 -4.79 2.72
N VAL A 193 -0.91 -4.14 1.73
CA VAL A 193 -0.43 -4.16 0.34
C VAL A 193 -0.08 -2.73 -0.04
N MET A 194 1.17 -2.50 -0.44
CA MET A 194 1.59 -1.15 -0.82
C MET A 194 2.31 -1.10 -2.17
N VAL A 195 2.03 -0.09 -2.96
CA VAL A 195 2.88 0.25 -4.09
C VAL A 195 4.13 0.93 -3.56
N ILE A 196 5.30 0.44 -3.94
CA ILE A 196 6.60 0.96 -3.50
C ILE A 196 7.57 1.01 -4.68
N HIS A 197 8.28 2.15 -4.81
CA HIS A 197 9.26 2.36 -5.89
C HIS A 197 10.67 2.02 -5.47
N ASP A 198 11.00 2.23 -4.21
CA ASP A 198 12.32 1.93 -3.67
C ASP A 198 12.44 0.42 -3.38
N LEU A 199 13.22 -0.28 -4.21
CA LEU A 199 13.46 -1.70 -4.09
C LEU A 199 14.28 -2.05 -2.83
N ALA A 200 15.14 -1.16 -2.35
CA ALA A 200 15.89 -1.39 -1.12
C ALA A 200 14.96 -1.31 0.10
N ALA A 201 14.06 -0.33 0.12
CA ALA A 201 13.02 -0.24 1.14
C ALA A 201 12.04 -1.43 1.04
N ALA A 202 11.62 -1.82 -0.18
CA ALA A 202 10.78 -3.01 -0.38
C ALA A 202 11.48 -4.27 0.17
N GLY A 203 12.78 -4.40 -0.10
CA GLY A 203 13.61 -5.51 0.37
C GLY A 203 13.79 -5.60 1.87
N ARG A 204 13.72 -4.46 2.56
CA ARG A 204 13.90 -4.39 4.01
C ARG A 204 12.62 -4.58 4.80
N TYR A 205 11.50 -4.05 4.31
CA TYR A 205 10.26 -3.99 5.08
C TYR A 205 9.21 -5.00 4.64
N CYS A 206 9.19 -5.42 3.36
CA CYS A 206 8.17 -6.33 2.87
C CYS A 206 8.50 -7.80 3.17
N ASP A 207 7.47 -8.59 3.44
CA ASP A 207 7.57 -10.06 3.54
C ASP A 207 7.56 -10.69 2.14
N GLN A 208 6.71 -10.14 1.25
CA GLN A 208 6.56 -10.61 -0.12
C GLN A 208 6.53 -9.45 -1.11
N LEU A 209 6.89 -9.75 -2.34
CA LEU A 209 6.79 -8.83 -3.45
C LEU A 209 5.93 -9.40 -4.57
N LEU A 210 5.21 -8.52 -5.23
CA LEU A 210 4.44 -8.74 -6.44
C LEU A 210 5.03 -7.84 -7.52
N ALA A 211 5.78 -8.44 -8.46
CA ALA A 211 6.52 -7.73 -9.49
C ALA A 211 5.72 -7.64 -10.79
N LEU A 212 5.42 -6.40 -11.23
CA LEU A 212 4.66 -6.12 -12.44
C LEU A 212 5.52 -5.47 -13.51
N ALA A 213 5.34 -5.93 -14.75
CA ALA A 213 5.80 -5.20 -15.93
C ALA A 213 4.78 -5.40 -17.08
N GLU A 214 4.58 -4.35 -17.89
CA GLU A 214 3.74 -4.39 -19.09
C GLU A 214 2.31 -4.92 -18.80
N GLY A 215 1.75 -4.55 -17.67
CA GLY A 215 0.40 -4.98 -17.26
C GLY A 215 0.27 -6.45 -16.88
N THR A 216 1.37 -7.17 -16.69
CA THR A 216 1.38 -8.60 -16.34
C THR A 216 2.16 -8.86 -15.05
N LEU A 217 1.79 -9.92 -14.34
CA LEU A 217 2.56 -10.43 -13.21
C LEU A 217 3.80 -11.16 -13.72
N LYS A 218 4.98 -10.69 -13.32
CA LYS A 218 6.26 -11.33 -13.69
C LYS A 218 6.76 -12.29 -12.63
N ALA A 219 6.57 -11.94 -11.36
CA ALA A 219 6.89 -12.80 -10.22
C ALA A 219 6.07 -12.41 -8.99
N MET A 220 5.85 -13.37 -8.10
CA MET A 220 5.30 -13.15 -6.77
C MET A 220 5.92 -14.15 -5.79
N GLY A 221 6.36 -13.69 -4.63
CA GLY A 221 6.94 -14.53 -3.60
C GLY A 221 7.70 -13.75 -2.54
N PRO A 222 8.42 -14.45 -1.65
CA PRO A 222 9.29 -13.84 -0.67
C PRO A 222 10.31 -12.89 -1.31
N VAL A 223 10.66 -11.83 -0.58
CA VAL A 223 11.58 -10.78 -1.08
C VAL A 223 12.85 -11.36 -1.71
N HIS A 224 13.49 -12.35 -1.06
CA HIS A 224 14.74 -12.93 -1.51
C HIS A 224 14.61 -13.76 -2.80
N GLU A 225 13.42 -14.20 -3.17
CA GLU A 225 13.14 -14.90 -4.44
C GLU A 225 12.86 -13.90 -5.57
N VAL A 226 12.21 -12.78 -5.26
CA VAL A 226 11.82 -11.78 -6.26
C VAL A 226 12.95 -10.77 -6.54
N ILE A 227 13.70 -10.34 -5.51
CA ILE A 227 14.85 -9.44 -5.71
C ILE A 227 16.07 -10.28 -6.13
N GLN A 228 16.07 -10.67 -7.41
CA GLN A 228 17.18 -11.36 -8.08
C GLN A 228 17.63 -10.54 -9.29
N ALA A 229 18.95 -10.45 -9.53
CA ALA A 229 19.48 -9.61 -10.60
C ALA A 229 18.83 -9.87 -11.96
N PRO A 230 18.63 -11.11 -12.44
CA PRO A 230 18.00 -11.36 -13.73
C PRO A 230 16.58 -10.79 -13.83
N LEU A 231 15.77 -10.90 -12.76
CA LEU A 231 14.40 -10.38 -12.75
C LEU A 231 14.40 -8.85 -12.70
N ILE A 232 15.24 -8.24 -11.86
CA ILE A 232 15.35 -6.79 -11.76
C ILE A 232 15.84 -6.18 -13.07
N GLU A 233 16.83 -6.80 -13.72
CA GLU A 233 17.31 -6.41 -15.05
C GLU A 233 16.20 -6.50 -16.09
N GLN A 234 15.42 -7.57 -16.08
CA GLN A 234 14.26 -7.74 -16.97
C GLN A 234 13.18 -6.68 -16.73
N LEU A 235 12.89 -6.37 -15.47
CA LEU A 235 11.84 -5.41 -15.10
C LEU A 235 12.21 -3.97 -15.48
N TYR A 236 13.46 -3.58 -15.23
CA TYR A 236 13.89 -2.18 -15.32
C TYR A 236 14.80 -1.87 -16.54
N GLY A 237 15.20 -2.89 -17.29
CA GLY A 237 16.04 -2.76 -18.48
C GLY A 237 17.46 -2.30 -18.17
N THR A 238 17.94 -2.47 -16.93
CA THR A 238 19.25 -1.98 -16.48
C THR A 238 19.98 -3.08 -15.73
N PRO A 239 21.23 -3.44 -16.10
CA PRO A 239 22.04 -4.38 -15.35
C PRO A 239 22.28 -3.92 -13.93
N VAL A 240 22.17 -4.84 -12.95
CA VAL A 240 22.30 -4.53 -11.54
C VAL A 240 23.22 -5.54 -10.83
N ASP A 241 23.85 -5.09 -9.76
CA ASP A 241 24.40 -5.95 -8.71
C ASP A 241 23.50 -5.91 -7.50
N ILE A 242 23.32 -7.06 -6.84
CA ILE A 242 22.57 -7.14 -5.59
C ILE A 242 23.57 -7.45 -4.48
N LEU A 243 23.78 -6.47 -3.61
CA LEU A 243 24.59 -6.58 -2.42
C LEU A 243 23.72 -6.86 -1.20
N ARG A 244 24.33 -7.19 -0.08
CA ARG A 244 23.66 -7.37 1.21
C ARG A 244 24.06 -6.27 2.18
N ALA A 245 23.09 -5.62 2.81
CA ALA A 245 23.35 -4.62 3.84
C ALA A 245 24.02 -5.26 5.06
N PRO A 246 25.02 -4.60 5.66
CA PRO A 246 25.59 -5.04 6.94
C PRO A 246 24.51 -5.02 8.03
N GLY A 247 24.41 -6.09 8.80
CA GLY A 247 23.51 -6.21 9.94
C GLY A 247 22.22 -6.98 9.63
N ASP A 248 21.29 -6.45 8.86
CA ASP A 248 19.99 -7.09 8.56
C ASP A 248 19.98 -7.95 7.28
N GLY A 249 21.05 -7.86 6.48
CA GLY A 249 21.15 -8.60 5.21
C GLY A 249 20.18 -8.16 4.12
N ALA A 250 19.52 -7.01 4.29
CA ALA A 250 18.58 -6.47 3.31
C ALA A 250 19.25 -6.24 1.94
N PRO A 251 18.55 -6.47 0.82
CA PRO A 251 19.14 -6.31 -0.51
C PRO A 251 19.41 -4.84 -0.81
N ILE A 252 20.60 -4.56 -1.36
CA ILE A 252 21.00 -3.27 -1.91
C ILE A 252 21.14 -3.45 -3.41
N ILE A 253 20.32 -2.76 -4.19
CA ILE A 253 20.34 -2.83 -5.65
C ILE A 253 21.23 -1.72 -6.18
N VAL A 254 22.32 -2.10 -6.85
CA VAL A 254 23.31 -1.16 -7.42
C VAL A 254 23.27 -1.28 -8.93
N PRO A 255 22.76 -0.27 -9.66
CA PRO A 255 22.82 -0.25 -11.11
C PRO A 255 24.26 -0.25 -11.63
N ARG A 256 24.55 -1.14 -12.59
CA ARG A 256 25.84 -1.14 -13.29
C ARG A 256 25.87 -0.03 -14.32
N ARG A 257 27.01 0.62 -14.45
CA ARG A 257 27.22 1.61 -15.50
C ARG A 257 27.26 0.91 -16.87
N ILE A 258 26.35 1.26 -17.75
CA ILE A 258 26.36 0.78 -19.12
C ILE A 258 27.54 1.50 -19.81
N GLN A 259 28.63 0.79 -20.10
CA GLN A 259 29.68 1.31 -20.98
C GLN A 259 29.11 1.34 -22.40
N THR A 260 28.72 2.49 -22.90
CA THR A 260 28.53 2.71 -24.33
C THR A 260 29.86 2.38 -25.00
N LYS A 261 29.94 1.25 -25.73
CA LYS A 261 31.06 1.05 -26.64
C LYS A 261 31.04 2.23 -27.64
N ASN A 262 32.04 3.10 -27.54
CA ASN A 262 32.33 4.06 -28.60
C ASN A 262 32.62 3.19 -29.85
N THR A 263 31.69 3.21 -30.79
CA THR A 263 31.93 2.78 -32.20
C THR A 263 32.46 3.91 -33.00
#